data_6f849edc41778f96473e10a974950cd0
#
_entry.id   6f849edc41778f96473e10a974950cd0
#
_cell.length_a   1.000
_cell.length_b   1.000
_cell.length_c   1.000
_cell.angle_alpha   90.00
_cell.angle_beta   90.00
_cell.angle_gamma   90.00
#
_symmetry.space_group_name_H-M   'P 1'
#
loop_
_entity.id
_entity.type
_entity.pdbx_description
1 polymer ?
#
loop_
_entity_poly.entity_id
_entity_poly.type
_entity_poly.pdbx_seq_one_letter_code
_entity_poly.pdbx_strand_id
1 'polypeptide(L)'
;KIAALLMFCVIFAVSAVCSARARPNSEFSLGGLCVGTGCTLDYAVSIYGEPEYVSSNGYSVTYRYGDSVILKGCKGTDGTVHINYVSVSAANGWGTPAGLTVGMKKSVATELYGYESSRYDRSTGLYKTLYPHMGSGAGAGMFVYTNGHDVIKRIDVIN
;
A
#
# COMPACT_ATOMS: atom_id res chain seq x y z
N LYS A 1 34.00 27.09 -49.73
CA LYS A 1 33.50 27.64 -48.46
C LYS A 1 32.31 26.80 -48.06
N ILE A 2 32.56 25.87 -47.14
CA ILE A 2 31.58 24.93 -46.61
C ILE A 2 31.05 25.55 -45.30
N ALA A 3 29.78 25.94 -45.28
CA ALA A 3 29.11 26.40 -44.10
C ALA A 3 28.61 25.17 -43.28
N ALA A 4 29.21 24.94 -42.14
CA ALA A 4 28.75 23.93 -41.21
C ALA A 4 27.52 24.45 -40.47
N LEU A 5 26.40 23.80 -40.74
CA LEU A 5 25.12 24.07 -40.02
C LEU A 5 25.16 23.24 -38.70
N LEU A 6 25.47 23.92 -37.61
CA LEU A 6 25.37 23.35 -36.25
C LEU A 6 23.90 23.31 -35.86
N MET A 7 23.29 22.14 -35.99
CA MET A 7 21.95 21.86 -35.50
C MET A 7 22.02 21.62 -33.97
N PHE A 8 21.66 22.62 -33.20
CA PHE A 8 21.54 22.53 -31.75
C PHE A 8 20.26 21.77 -31.41
N CYS A 9 20.36 20.45 -31.17
CA CYS A 9 19.28 19.69 -30.58
C CYS A 9 19.16 20.05 -29.10
N VAL A 10 18.25 20.99 -28.77
CA VAL A 10 17.81 21.24 -27.40
C VAL A 10 16.90 20.09 -27.01
N ILE A 11 17.45 19.11 -26.31
CA ILE A 11 16.66 18.06 -25.67
C ILE A 11 15.99 18.70 -24.44
N PHE A 12 14.75 19.12 -24.59
CA PHE A 12 13.90 19.42 -23.46
C PHE A 12 13.59 18.11 -22.76
N ALA A 13 14.37 17.79 -21.72
CA ALA A 13 13.96 16.80 -20.72
C ALA A 13 12.76 17.40 -19.97
N VAL A 14 11.54 17.12 -20.46
CA VAL A 14 10.32 17.35 -19.70
C VAL A 14 10.36 16.33 -18.58
N SER A 15 10.84 16.75 -17.40
CA SER A 15 10.67 16.03 -16.16
C SER A 15 9.15 16.07 -15.87
N ALA A 16 8.42 15.06 -16.37
CA ALA A 16 7.06 14.85 -15.95
C ALA A 16 7.09 14.55 -14.45
N VAL A 17 6.82 15.54 -13.63
CA VAL A 17 6.53 15.32 -12.21
C VAL A 17 5.22 14.54 -12.18
N CYS A 18 5.34 13.21 -12.22
CA CYS A 18 4.19 12.34 -12.09
C CYS A 18 3.74 12.41 -10.62
N SER A 19 2.81 13.33 -10.35
CA SER A 19 2.10 13.35 -9.07
C SER A 19 1.34 12.03 -8.92
N ALA A 20 1.35 11.44 -7.72
CA ALA A 20 0.61 10.21 -7.49
C ALA A 20 -0.87 10.44 -7.79
N ARG A 21 -1.41 9.62 -8.67
CA ARG A 21 -2.81 9.66 -9.07
C ARG A 21 -3.60 8.71 -8.17
N ALA A 22 -4.76 9.16 -7.70
CA ALA A 22 -5.70 8.29 -6.99
C ALA A 22 -6.01 7.04 -7.85
N ARG A 23 -5.91 5.85 -7.25
CA ARG A 23 -5.96 4.55 -7.95
C ARG A 23 -7.11 3.68 -7.44
N PRO A 24 -7.61 2.73 -8.26
CA PRO A 24 -8.59 1.75 -7.81
C PRO A 24 -8.06 0.92 -6.64
N ASN A 25 -8.98 0.45 -5.79
CA ASN A 25 -8.65 -0.39 -4.61
C ASN A 25 -7.88 -1.67 -4.98
N SER A 26 -8.20 -2.27 -6.13
CA SER A 26 -7.55 -3.47 -6.61
C SER A 26 -6.04 -3.33 -6.83
N GLU A 27 -5.55 -2.12 -7.09
CA GLU A 27 -4.12 -1.86 -7.25
C GLU A 27 -3.35 -1.83 -5.93
N PHE A 28 -4.05 -1.67 -4.80
CA PHE A 28 -3.45 -1.60 -3.46
C PHE A 28 -3.66 -2.86 -2.63
N SER A 29 -4.17 -3.95 -3.20
CA SER A 29 -4.26 -5.22 -2.46
C SER A 29 -2.87 -5.67 -1.96
N LEU A 30 -2.83 -6.35 -0.82
CA LEU A 30 -1.62 -6.96 -0.27
C LEU A 30 -1.83 -8.46 -0.16
N GLY A 31 -0.91 -9.26 -0.72
CA GLY A 31 -1.06 -10.71 -0.76
C GLY A 31 -2.35 -11.16 -1.45
N GLY A 32 -2.86 -10.41 -2.43
CA GLY A 32 -4.13 -10.71 -3.09
C GLY A 32 -5.40 -10.34 -2.30
N LEU A 33 -5.24 -9.78 -1.08
CA LEU A 33 -6.37 -9.30 -0.27
C LEU A 33 -6.59 -7.80 -0.51
N CYS A 34 -7.76 -7.44 -0.99
CA CYS A 34 -8.21 -6.05 -1.10
C CYS A 34 -9.00 -5.62 0.13
N VAL A 35 -9.21 -4.32 0.30
CA VAL A 35 -10.06 -3.76 1.34
C VAL A 35 -11.41 -3.31 0.78
N GLY A 36 -12.43 -3.23 1.62
CA GLY A 36 -13.79 -2.89 1.24
C GLY A 36 -14.65 -4.12 0.96
N THR A 37 -15.70 -3.96 0.14
CA THR A 37 -16.70 -5.02 -0.10
C THR A 37 -16.18 -6.22 -0.92
N GLY A 38 -14.98 -6.11 -1.50
CA GLY A 38 -14.43 -7.14 -2.39
C GLY A 38 -13.79 -8.34 -1.68
N CYS A 39 -13.39 -8.22 -0.42
CA CYS A 39 -12.73 -9.29 0.32
C CYS A 39 -13.29 -9.44 1.73
N THR A 40 -13.39 -10.69 2.17
CA THR A 40 -13.87 -11.05 3.52
C THR A 40 -12.76 -11.74 4.33
N LEU A 41 -12.90 -11.78 5.66
CA LEU A 41 -11.98 -12.57 6.48
C LEU A 41 -12.08 -14.06 6.17
N ASP A 42 -13.27 -14.59 5.83
CA ASP A 42 -13.43 -15.99 5.44
C ASP A 42 -12.69 -16.32 4.13
N TYR A 43 -12.66 -15.36 3.19
CA TYR A 43 -11.84 -15.50 1.99
C TYR A 43 -10.35 -15.55 2.33
N ALA A 44 -9.88 -14.72 3.26
CA ALA A 44 -8.49 -14.77 3.72
C ALA A 44 -8.16 -16.13 4.35
N VAL A 45 -9.04 -16.69 5.18
CA VAL A 45 -8.89 -18.05 5.75
C VAL A 45 -8.82 -19.11 4.66
N SER A 46 -9.63 -19.01 3.62
CA SER A 46 -9.62 -19.99 2.53
C SER A 46 -8.29 -20.03 1.75
N ILE A 47 -7.54 -18.93 1.74
CA ILE A 47 -6.24 -18.82 1.03
C ILE A 47 -5.06 -19.12 1.97
N TYR A 48 -5.08 -18.56 3.19
CA TYR A 48 -3.93 -18.56 4.09
C TYR A 48 -4.09 -19.52 5.28
N GLY A 49 -5.24 -20.18 5.40
CA GLY A 49 -5.57 -21.01 6.55
C GLY A 49 -6.02 -20.19 7.77
N GLU A 50 -6.17 -20.89 8.89
CA GLU A 50 -6.59 -20.26 10.14
C GLU A 50 -5.53 -19.28 10.67
N PRO A 51 -5.92 -18.09 11.15
CA PRO A 51 -5.00 -17.15 11.76
C PRO A 51 -4.51 -17.68 13.11
N GLU A 52 -3.27 -17.35 13.46
CA GLU A 52 -2.68 -17.73 14.76
C GLU A 52 -3.34 -17.00 15.93
N TYR A 53 -3.90 -15.82 15.68
CA TYR A 53 -4.58 -15.05 16.70
C TYR A 53 -5.83 -14.35 16.14
N VAL A 54 -6.93 -14.48 16.88
CA VAL A 54 -8.21 -13.81 16.59
C VAL A 54 -8.63 -12.95 17.78
N SER A 55 -8.99 -11.71 17.51
CA SER A 55 -9.63 -10.81 18.49
C SER A 55 -10.90 -10.20 17.88
N SER A 56 -11.97 -10.15 18.66
CA SER A 56 -13.23 -9.53 18.26
C SER A 56 -13.82 -8.73 19.41
N ASN A 57 -14.39 -7.57 19.07
CA ASN A 57 -15.18 -6.76 20.02
C ASN A 57 -16.68 -6.72 19.64
N GLY A 58 -17.13 -7.73 18.91
CA GLY A 58 -18.52 -7.84 18.45
C GLY A 58 -18.78 -7.17 17.08
N TYR A 59 -18.17 -6.04 16.79
CA TYR A 59 -18.31 -5.31 15.52
C TYR A 59 -17.07 -5.42 14.62
N SER A 60 -15.89 -5.33 15.23
CA SER A 60 -14.61 -5.42 14.53
C SER A 60 -13.90 -6.72 14.87
N VAL A 61 -13.32 -7.36 13.88
CA VAL A 61 -12.54 -8.58 14.00
C VAL A 61 -11.12 -8.32 13.52
N THR A 62 -10.14 -8.82 14.26
CA THR A 62 -8.71 -8.75 13.90
C THR A 62 -8.15 -10.16 13.81
N TYR A 63 -7.52 -10.47 12.68
CA TYR A 63 -6.74 -11.69 12.45
C TYR A 63 -5.26 -11.32 12.40
N ARG A 64 -4.41 -12.20 12.97
CA ARG A 64 -2.96 -12.11 12.82
C ARG A 64 -2.41 -13.42 12.28
N TYR A 65 -1.53 -13.28 11.29
CA TYR A 65 -0.75 -14.37 10.72
C TYR A 65 0.73 -14.09 11.04
N GLY A 66 1.26 -14.80 12.00
CA GLY A 66 2.55 -14.51 12.61
C GLY A 66 2.61 -13.10 13.20
N ASP A 67 3.84 -12.60 13.33
CA ASP A 67 4.09 -11.25 13.87
C ASP A 67 4.02 -10.13 12.81
N SER A 68 3.81 -10.48 11.54
CA SER A 68 4.04 -9.56 10.44
C SER A 68 2.81 -9.21 9.60
N VAL A 69 1.71 -9.96 9.71
CA VAL A 69 0.48 -9.71 8.93
C VAL A 69 -0.70 -9.49 9.86
N ILE A 70 -1.39 -8.37 9.66
CA ILE A 70 -2.60 -8.03 10.42
C ILE A 70 -3.72 -7.73 9.43
N LEU A 71 -4.84 -8.43 9.57
CA LEU A 71 -6.09 -8.13 8.88
C LEU A 71 -7.10 -7.61 9.90
N LYS A 72 -7.83 -6.56 9.53
CA LYS A 72 -8.99 -6.13 10.33
C LYS A 72 -10.20 -6.05 9.41
N GLY A 73 -11.33 -6.45 9.95
CA GLY A 73 -12.60 -6.37 9.26
C GLY A 73 -13.70 -5.84 10.16
N CYS A 74 -14.74 -5.31 9.52
CA CYS A 74 -15.98 -4.89 10.19
C CYS A 74 -17.10 -5.80 9.74
N LYS A 75 -17.96 -6.17 10.70
CA LYS A 75 -19.14 -6.99 10.47
C LYS A 75 -20.20 -6.16 9.77
N GLY A 76 -20.62 -6.60 8.58
CA GLY A 76 -21.75 -6.05 7.85
C GLY A 76 -23.10 -6.43 8.47
N THR A 77 -24.18 -5.87 7.97
CA THR A 77 -25.55 -6.15 8.40
C THR A 77 -26.00 -7.60 8.10
N ASP A 78 -25.37 -8.22 7.12
CA ASP A 78 -25.57 -9.63 6.72
C ASP A 78 -24.74 -10.61 7.58
N GLY A 79 -23.95 -10.09 8.53
CA GLY A 79 -23.06 -10.87 9.39
C GLY A 79 -21.69 -11.18 8.76
N THR A 80 -21.48 -10.89 7.48
CA THR A 80 -20.18 -11.04 6.80
C THR A 80 -19.16 -10.04 7.32
N VAL A 81 -17.92 -10.48 7.53
CA VAL A 81 -16.83 -9.60 7.97
C VAL A 81 -15.98 -9.18 6.79
N HIS A 82 -16.17 -7.94 6.32
CA HIS A 82 -15.41 -7.37 5.22
C HIS A 82 -14.10 -6.77 5.70
N ILE A 83 -13.02 -7.07 4.97
CA ILE A 83 -11.68 -6.54 5.28
C ILE A 83 -11.66 -5.03 4.98
N ASN A 84 -11.30 -4.24 5.97
CA ASN A 84 -11.10 -2.79 5.86
C ASN A 84 -9.66 -2.33 6.12
N TYR A 85 -8.80 -3.25 6.55
CA TYR A 85 -7.40 -2.99 6.82
C TYR A 85 -6.56 -4.24 6.61
N VAL A 86 -5.47 -4.08 5.86
CA VAL A 86 -4.41 -5.08 5.68
C VAL A 86 -3.07 -4.42 5.99
N SER A 87 -2.25 -5.04 6.83
CA SER A 87 -0.91 -4.55 7.17
C SER A 87 0.11 -5.67 7.03
N VAL A 88 1.25 -5.35 6.45
CA VAL A 88 2.41 -6.24 6.33
C VAL A 88 3.66 -5.51 6.80
N SER A 89 4.40 -6.11 7.75
CA SER A 89 5.58 -5.52 8.39
C SER A 89 6.87 -6.33 8.23
N ALA A 90 6.86 -7.40 7.43
CA ALA A 90 8.05 -8.18 7.10
C ALA A 90 8.12 -8.52 5.60
N ALA A 91 9.32 -8.83 5.12
CA ALA A 91 9.55 -9.33 3.76
C ALA A 91 9.19 -10.83 3.70
N ASN A 92 7.90 -11.13 3.70
CA ASN A 92 7.33 -12.48 3.77
C ASN A 92 6.65 -12.93 2.48
N GLY A 93 6.91 -12.22 1.36
CA GLY A 93 6.29 -12.48 0.06
C GLY A 93 4.96 -11.77 -0.17
N TRP A 94 4.37 -11.14 0.85
CA TRP A 94 3.19 -10.31 0.68
C TRP A 94 3.56 -8.98 0.03
N GLY A 95 3.01 -8.73 -1.14
CA GLY A 95 3.25 -7.51 -1.89
C GLY A 95 2.00 -7.00 -2.57
N THR A 96 2.10 -5.83 -3.18
CA THR A 96 1.05 -5.27 -4.03
C THR A 96 1.06 -5.95 -5.40
N PRO A 97 -0.02 -5.84 -6.22
CA PRO A 97 -0.04 -6.37 -7.58
C PRO A 97 1.08 -5.82 -8.47
N ALA A 98 1.55 -4.59 -8.22
CA ALA A 98 2.67 -3.98 -8.93
C ALA A 98 4.04 -4.46 -8.41
N GLY A 99 4.08 -5.36 -7.40
CA GLY A 99 5.31 -5.96 -6.88
C GLY A 99 5.99 -5.18 -5.75
N LEU A 100 5.36 -4.15 -5.16
CA LEU A 100 5.93 -3.47 -4.01
C LEU A 100 5.85 -4.35 -2.76
N THR A 101 6.99 -4.55 -2.07
CA THR A 101 7.09 -5.36 -0.86
C THR A 101 7.87 -4.65 0.24
N VAL A 102 7.71 -5.12 1.48
CA VAL A 102 8.56 -4.70 2.62
C VAL A 102 10.01 -5.09 2.34
N GLY A 103 10.95 -4.23 2.73
CA GLY A 103 12.39 -4.38 2.47
C GLY A 103 12.88 -3.60 1.24
N MET A 104 12.01 -3.24 0.31
CA MET A 104 12.36 -2.41 -0.84
C MET A 104 12.66 -0.96 -0.45
N LYS A 105 13.27 -0.20 -1.36
CA LYS A 105 13.50 1.24 -1.22
C LYS A 105 12.22 2.02 -1.54
N LYS A 106 12.03 3.18 -0.91
CA LYS A 106 10.94 4.10 -1.23
C LYS A 106 10.93 4.52 -2.70
N SER A 107 12.08 4.61 -3.34
CA SER A 107 12.19 4.94 -4.77
C SER A 107 11.39 3.99 -5.66
N VAL A 108 11.31 2.70 -5.31
CA VAL A 108 10.46 1.72 -6.03
C VAL A 108 8.98 2.09 -5.90
N ALA A 109 8.52 2.47 -4.69
CA ALA A 109 7.14 2.93 -4.53
C ALA A 109 6.85 4.20 -5.33
N THR A 110 7.82 5.12 -5.40
CA THR A 110 7.72 6.34 -6.22
C THR A 110 7.65 6.01 -7.72
N GLU A 111 8.43 5.05 -8.19
CA GLU A 111 8.42 4.59 -9.58
C GLU A 111 7.07 3.94 -9.94
N LEU A 112 6.53 3.09 -9.08
CA LEU A 112 5.29 2.36 -9.31
C LEU A 112 4.03 3.24 -9.17
N TYR A 113 4.02 4.15 -8.19
CA TYR A 113 2.80 4.86 -7.77
C TYR A 113 2.87 6.38 -7.92
N GLY A 114 4.02 6.93 -8.31
CA GLY A 114 4.27 8.34 -8.39
C GLY A 114 4.86 8.94 -7.11
N TYR A 115 5.27 10.20 -7.19
CA TYR A 115 5.86 10.90 -6.04
C TYR A 115 4.78 11.36 -5.07
N GLU A 116 4.98 11.02 -3.78
CA GLU A 116 4.23 11.56 -2.66
C GLU A 116 5.17 11.98 -1.52
N SER A 117 4.79 13.06 -0.83
CA SER A 117 5.55 13.53 0.31
C SER A 117 5.42 12.59 1.52
N SER A 118 6.51 12.43 2.26
CA SER A 118 6.50 11.67 3.52
C SER A 118 6.37 12.60 4.71
N ARG A 119 5.65 12.14 5.74
CA ARG A 119 5.58 12.78 7.03
C ARG A 119 6.15 11.84 8.09
N TYR A 120 6.97 12.36 9.00
CA TYR A 120 7.44 11.59 10.14
C TYR A 120 6.30 11.30 11.11
N ASP A 121 6.10 10.04 11.41
CA ASP A 121 5.11 9.54 12.37
C ASP A 121 5.81 9.21 13.69
N ARG A 122 5.60 10.04 14.70
CA ARG A 122 6.22 9.89 16.02
C ARG A 122 5.78 8.62 16.74
N SER A 123 4.59 8.09 16.45
CA SER A 123 4.05 6.91 17.11
C SER A 123 4.76 5.63 16.67
N THR A 124 5.21 5.60 15.43
CA THR A 124 5.90 4.44 14.84
C THR A 124 7.41 4.64 14.71
N GLY A 125 7.90 5.88 14.78
CA GLY A 125 9.30 6.23 14.52
C GLY A 125 9.68 6.12 13.04
N LEU A 126 8.70 6.09 12.12
CA LEU A 126 8.88 5.89 10.69
C LEU A 126 8.36 7.09 9.89
N TYR A 127 8.83 7.22 8.67
CA TYR A 127 8.27 8.15 7.69
C TYR A 127 7.09 7.51 6.98
N LYS A 128 5.93 8.13 7.04
CA LYS A 128 4.67 7.66 6.46
C LYS A 128 4.38 8.42 5.17
N THR A 129 4.15 7.69 4.08
CA THR A 129 3.73 8.20 2.77
C THR A 129 2.36 7.64 2.43
N LEU A 130 1.41 8.48 2.01
CA LEU A 130 0.07 8.07 1.59
C LEU A 130 -0.02 8.08 0.06
N TYR A 131 -0.43 6.97 -0.52
CA TYR A 131 -0.87 6.84 -1.90
C TYR A 131 -2.40 6.75 -1.89
N PRO A 132 -3.12 7.79 -2.37
CA PRO A 132 -4.55 7.89 -2.17
C PRO A 132 -5.34 6.92 -3.06
N HIS A 133 -6.49 6.48 -2.56
CA HIS A 133 -7.45 5.62 -3.23
C HIS A 133 -8.58 6.43 -3.87
N MET A 134 -9.05 6.03 -5.05
CA MET A 134 -10.20 6.67 -5.71
C MET A 134 -11.52 6.40 -4.99
N GLY A 135 -12.30 7.47 -4.76
CA GLY A 135 -13.68 7.35 -4.26
C GLY A 135 -13.85 7.07 -2.78
N SER A 136 -12.75 7.05 -2.02
CA SER A 136 -12.81 6.88 -0.57
C SER A 136 -12.65 8.19 0.20
N GLY A 137 -13.05 8.15 1.46
CA GLY A 137 -12.89 9.28 2.38
C GLY A 137 -11.43 9.63 2.68
N ALA A 138 -11.22 10.73 3.38
CA ALA A 138 -9.88 11.15 3.80
C ALA A 138 -9.20 10.05 4.64
N GLY A 139 -8.02 9.62 4.21
CA GLY A 139 -7.23 8.61 4.91
C GLY A 139 -7.33 7.18 4.38
N ALA A 140 -8.14 6.94 3.34
CA ALA A 140 -8.14 5.66 2.65
C ALA A 140 -7.07 5.60 1.56
N GLY A 141 -6.47 4.44 1.37
CA GLY A 141 -5.40 4.21 0.42
C GLY A 141 -4.32 3.28 0.92
N MET A 142 -3.16 3.34 0.29
CA MET A 142 -1.98 2.61 0.72
C MET A 142 -1.03 3.54 1.47
N PHE A 143 -0.62 3.13 2.66
CA PHE A 143 0.42 3.79 3.44
C PHE A 143 1.71 2.99 3.39
N VAL A 144 2.78 3.63 2.96
CA VAL A 144 4.12 3.05 2.96
C VAL A 144 4.93 3.69 4.07
N TYR A 145 5.47 2.89 4.97
CA TYR A 145 6.29 3.33 6.09
C TYR A 145 7.74 2.99 5.85
N THR A 146 8.62 3.98 5.91
CA THR A 146 10.05 3.81 5.70
C THR A 146 10.88 4.26 6.90
N ASN A 147 12.04 3.66 7.09
CA ASN A 147 13.01 4.15 8.07
C ASN A 147 13.80 5.35 7.51
N GLY A 148 14.74 5.89 8.31
CA GLY A 148 15.61 7.01 7.92
C GLY A 148 16.57 6.71 6.75
N HIS A 149 16.64 5.47 6.28
CA HIS A 149 17.42 5.03 5.12
C HIS A 149 16.53 4.71 3.91
N ASP A 150 15.27 5.19 3.89
CA ASP A 150 14.27 4.98 2.84
C ASP A 150 13.97 3.50 2.55
N VAL A 151 14.19 2.60 3.53
CA VAL A 151 13.79 1.19 3.40
C VAL A 151 12.38 1.01 3.94
N ILE A 152 11.51 0.39 3.14
CA ILE A 152 10.12 0.09 3.50
C ILE A 152 10.11 -0.93 4.65
N LYS A 153 9.47 -0.57 5.75
CA LYS A 153 9.33 -1.37 6.97
C LYS A 153 7.92 -1.88 7.20
N ARG A 154 6.93 -1.20 6.62
CA ARG A 154 5.53 -1.61 6.69
C ARG A 154 4.75 -1.03 5.52
N ILE A 155 3.78 -1.80 5.05
CA ILE A 155 2.78 -1.37 4.08
C ILE A 155 1.41 -1.66 4.68
N ASP A 156 0.55 -0.64 4.74
CA ASP A 156 -0.84 -0.75 5.17
C ASP A 156 -1.76 -0.38 4.01
N VAL A 157 -2.83 -1.12 3.84
CA VAL A 157 -3.94 -0.75 2.93
C VAL A 157 -5.21 -0.58 3.76
N ILE A 158 -5.88 0.55 3.59
CA ILE A 158 -7.03 0.98 4.41
C ILE A 158 -8.15 1.50 3.49
N ASN A 159 -9.40 1.13 3.82
CA ASN A 159 -10.60 1.66 3.18
C ASN A 159 -11.39 2.55 4.11
#